data_e9efc962eee81f6f377fe7e220f0bac4
#
_entry.id   e9efc962eee81f6f377fe7e220f0bac4
#
_cell.length_a   1.000
_cell.length_b   1.000
_cell.length_c   1.000
_cell.angle_alpha   90.00
_cell.angle_beta   90.00
_cell.angle_gamma   90.00
#
_symmetry.space_group_name_H-M   'P 1'
#
loop_
_entity.id
_entity.type
_entity.pdbx_description
1 polymer ?
#
loop_
_entity_poly.entity_id
_entity_poly.type
_entity_poly.pdbx_seq_one_letter_code
_entity_poly.pdbx_strand_id
1 'polypeptide(L)'
;MVFLEQDANWAAESIRKGLLIPPDRPPEIGIVLGTGWGDLLRLSGESRMPLIEASLMFNDLVELHGHKRELGYGQVAGKSVLALRGRVHLNEKPYDQRTAMAVRLQVQMMVALGIKTFILTNAA
;
A
#
# COMPACT_ATOMS: atom_id res chain seq x y z
N MET A 1 13.01 -13.71 9.27
CA MET A 1 12.97 -12.37 8.65
C MET A 1 13.19 -12.45 7.18
N VAL A 2 13.85 -13.52 6.71
CA VAL A 2 13.98 -13.81 5.29
C VAL A 2 12.63 -13.87 4.60
N PHE A 3 11.62 -14.38 5.29
CA PHE A 3 10.27 -14.51 4.72
C PHE A 3 9.62 -13.17 4.41
N LEU A 4 9.80 -12.17 5.27
CA LEU A 4 9.18 -10.88 5.06
C LEU A 4 9.74 -10.17 3.82
N GLU A 5 11.05 -10.29 3.60
CA GLU A 5 11.69 -9.71 2.41
C GLU A 5 11.17 -10.37 1.14
N GLN A 6 11.05 -11.70 1.14
CA GLN A 6 10.51 -12.44 0.00
C GLN A 6 9.04 -12.07 -0.24
N ASP A 7 8.25 -11.96 0.81
CA ASP A 7 6.85 -11.56 0.72
C ASP A 7 6.73 -10.16 0.15
N ALA A 8 7.63 -9.25 0.53
CA ALA A 8 7.63 -7.89 0.01
C ALA A 8 7.93 -7.87 -1.50
N ASN A 9 8.84 -8.71 -1.97
CA ASN A 9 9.15 -8.81 -3.39
C ASN A 9 7.99 -9.40 -4.18
N TRP A 10 7.34 -10.42 -3.65
CA TRP A 10 6.15 -10.99 -4.29
C TRP A 10 5.00 -9.99 -4.32
N ALA A 11 4.79 -9.26 -3.23
CA ALA A 11 3.76 -8.21 -3.18
C ALA A 11 4.07 -7.12 -4.21
N ALA A 12 5.32 -6.70 -4.32
CA ALA A 12 5.72 -5.69 -5.30
C ALA A 12 5.40 -6.16 -6.73
N GLU A 13 5.67 -7.42 -7.05
CA GLU A 13 5.34 -7.97 -8.37
C GLU A 13 3.83 -7.99 -8.60
N SER A 14 3.05 -8.38 -7.60
CA SER A 14 1.59 -8.38 -7.69
C SER A 14 1.06 -6.97 -7.91
N ILE A 15 1.65 -5.97 -7.26
CA ILE A 15 1.27 -4.57 -7.41
C ILE A 15 1.61 -4.07 -8.81
N ARG A 16 2.79 -4.38 -9.32
CA ARG A 16 3.17 -3.98 -10.68
C ARG A 16 2.18 -4.50 -11.71
N LYS A 17 1.77 -5.75 -11.57
CA LYS A 17 0.81 -6.37 -12.47
C LYS A 17 -0.60 -5.84 -12.26
N GLY A 18 -1.04 -5.77 -11.02
CA GLY A 18 -2.41 -5.35 -10.69
C GLY A 18 -2.71 -3.91 -11.06
N LEU A 19 -1.72 -3.03 -10.91
CA LEU A 19 -1.87 -1.61 -11.24
C LEU A 19 -1.34 -1.26 -12.63
N LEU A 20 -0.83 -2.22 -13.38
CA LEU A 20 -0.28 -2.00 -14.72
C LEU A 20 0.80 -0.91 -14.72
N ILE A 21 1.70 -0.98 -13.76
CA ILE A 21 2.77 0.01 -13.63
C ILE A 21 3.77 -0.18 -14.76
N PRO A 22 4.02 0.84 -15.59
CA PRO A 22 5.00 0.73 -16.66
C PRO A 22 6.41 0.53 -16.09
N PRO A 23 7.21 -0.35 -16.66
CA PRO A 23 8.59 -0.58 -16.19
C PRO A 23 9.48 0.67 -16.21
N ASP A 24 9.20 1.59 -17.13
CA ASP A 24 9.96 2.84 -17.25
C ASP A 24 9.43 3.96 -16.38
N ARG A 25 8.34 3.74 -15.66
CA ARG A 25 7.74 4.75 -14.77
C ARG A 25 7.39 4.15 -13.41
N PRO A 26 8.39 3.61 -12.68
CA PRO A 26 8.13 3.07 -11.34
C PRO A 26 7.69 4.20 -10.41
N PRO A 27 6.93 3.90 -9.36
CA PRO A 27 6.53 4.93 -8.43
C PRO A 27 7.74 5.50 -7.70
N GLU A 28 7.79 6.84 -7.62
CA GLU A 28 8.86 7.55 -6.94
C GLU A 28 8.47 7.90 -5.51
N ILE A 29 7.19 8.15 -5.30
CA ILE A 29 6.65 8.62 -4.03
C ILE A 29 5.59 7.66 -3.57
N GLY A 30 5.67 7.27 -2.29
CA GLY A 30 4.63 6.50 -1.62
C GLY A 30 3.86 7.39 -0.67
N ILE A 31 2.55 7.40 -0.79
CA ILE A 31 1.68 8.17 0.10
C ILE A 31 0.82 7.18 0.87
N VAL A 32 0.90 7.23 2.20
CA VAL A 32 0.07 6.40 3.07
C VAL A 32 -0.99 7.30 3.68
N LEU A 33 -2.24 7.04 3.32
CA LEU A 33 -3.37 7.85 3.75
C LEU A 33 -4.06 7.20 4.95
N GLY A 34 -4.18 7.97 6.01
CA GLY A 34 -4.91 7.54 7.20
C GLY A 34 -6.42 7.54 6.96
N THR A 35 -7.15 7.12 7.96
CA THR A 35 -8.61 7.05 7.93
C THR A 35 -9.20 8.43 7.60
N GLY A 36 -10.11 8.47 6.65
CA GLY A 36 -10.79 9.70 6.25
C GLY A 36 -10.07 10.50 5.18
N TRP A 37 -8.83 10.16 4.85
CA TRP A 37 -8.06 10.88 3.83
C TRP A 37 -8.11 10.23 2.45
N GLY A 38 -8.62 8.98 2.38
CA GLY A 38 -8.53 8.17 1.16
C GLY A 38 -9.15 8.79 -0.08
N ASP A 39 -10.25 9.55 0.10
CA ASP A 39 -10.97 10.15 -1.03
C ASP A 39 -10.49 11.55 -1.38
N LEU A 40 -9.59 12.12 -0.60
CA LEU A 40 -9.10 13.48 -0.82
C LEU A 40 -7.97 13.55 -1.83
N LEU A 41 -7.20 12.48 -1.96
CA LEU A 41 -6.09 12.46 -2.91
C LEU A 41 -6.58 11.97 -4.27
N ARG A 42 -6.30 12.75 -5.29
CA ARG A 42 -6.62 12.40 -6.68
C ARG A 42 -5.35 12.30 -7.49
N LEU A 43 -5.17 11.15 -8.13
CA LEU A 43 -4.03 10.90 -9.01
C LEU A 43 -4.49 10.90 -10.44
N SER A 44 -3.74 11.56 -11.33
CA SER A 44 -4.05 11.53 -12.75
C SER A 44 -3.82 10.15 -13.32
N GLY A 45 -4.78 9.65 -14.10
CA GLY A 45 -4.69 8.33 -14.71
C GLY A 45 -4.61 7.21 -13.72
N GLU A 46 -5.25 7.35 -12.57
CA GLU A 46 -5.12 6.39 -11.49
C GLU A 46 -5.69 5.02 -11.83
N SER A 47 -4.88 3.98 -11.61
CA SER A 47 -5.32 2.59 -11.56
C SER A 47 -5.39 2.18 -10.08
N ARG A 48 -6.33 1.28 -9.75
CA ARG A 48 -6.55 0.86 -8.36
C ARG A 48 -6.64 -0.65 -8.25
N MET A 49 -6.24 -1.16 -7.10
CA MET A 49 -6.42 -2.57 -6.76
C MET A 49 -6.65 -2.71 -5.25
N PRO A 50 -7.42 -3.71 -4.80
CA PRO A 50 -7.56 -3.97 -3.38
C PRO A 50 -6.23 -4.38 -2.75
N LEU A 51 -5.97 -3.92 -1.54
CA LEU A 51 -4.72 -4.26 -0.84
C LEU A 51 -4.58 -5.78 -0.65
N ILE A 52 -5.69 -6.48 -0.42
CA ILE A 52 -5.66 -7.92 -0.20
C ILE A 52 -5.12 -8.69 -1.41
N GLU A 53 -5.17 -8.12 -2.60
CA GLU A 53 -4.65 -8.77 -3.79
C GLU A 53 -3.12 -8.64 -3.91
N ALA A 54 -2.50 -7.79 -3.11
CA ALA A 54 -1.05 -7.66 -3.11
C ALA A 54 -0.37 -8.81 -2.37
N SER A 55 -1.00 -9.34 -1.32
CA SER A 55 -0.43 -10.44 -0.55
C SER A 55 -1.49 -11.14 0.27
N LEU A 56 -1.34 -12.45 0.43
CA LEU A 56 -2.19 -13.24 1.30
C LEU A 56 -2.11 -12.78 2.76
N MET A 57 -1.03 -12.10 3.14
CA MET A 57 -0.90 -11.56 4.49
C MET A 57 -1.98 -10.56 4.86
N PHE A 58 -2.65 -9.98 3.87
CA PHE A 58 -3.72 -9.01 4.10
C PHE A 58 -5.12 -9.64 4.13
N ASN A 59 -5.22 -10.94 3.86
CA ASN A 59 -6.53 -11.62 3.77
C ASN A 59 -7.30 -11.69 5.08
N ASP A 60 -6.59 -11.83 6.19
CA ASP A 60 -7.21 -12.01 7.51
C ASP A 60 -7.55 -10.69 8.19
N LEU A 61 -7.34 -9.57 7.50
CA LEU A 61 -7.62 -8.26 8.07
C LEU A 61 -9.11 -7.96 7.96
N VAL A 62 -9.69 -7.56 9.08
CA VAL A 62 -11.09 -7.16 9.11
C VAL A 62 -11.22 -5.77 8.52
N GLU A 63 -12.16 -5.60 7.59
CA GLU A 63 -12.51 -4.28 7.10
C GLU A 63 -13.35 -3.59 8.16
N LEU A 64 -12.80 -2.54 8.76
CA LEU A 64 -13.51 -1.77 9.76
C LEU A 64 -14.42 -0.74 9.08
N HIS A 65 -15.69 -0.74 9.47
CA HIS A 65 -16.68 0.26 9.02
C HIS A 65 -16.86 0.35 7.50
N GLY A 66 -16.68 -0.78 6.80
CA GLY A 66 -16.88 -0.82 5.36
C GLY A 66 -15.80 -0.10 4.55
N HIS A 67 -14.71 0.32 5.16
CA HIS A 67 -13.60 0.94 4.46
C HIS A 67 -12.75 -0.12 3.79
N LYS A 68 -12.69 -0.05 2.47
CA LYS A 68 -11.82 -0.93 1.69
C LYS A 68 -10.42 -0.36 1.66
N ARG A 69 -9.44 -1.22 1.86
CA ARG A 69 -8.05 -0.84 1.69
C ARG A 69 -7.68 -1.02 0.24
N GLU A 70 -7.20 0.04 -0.37
CA GLU A 70 -6.85 0.04 -1.78
C GLU A 70 -5.47 0.63 -2.03
N LEU A 71 -4.83 0.12 -3.09
CA LEU A 71 -3.61 0.74 -3.63
C LEU A 71 -3.99 1.47 -4.91
N GLY A 72 -3.41 2.64 -5.11
CA GLY A 72 -3.62 3.41 -6.32
C GLY A 72 -2.28 3.85 -6.90
N TYR A 73 -2.16 3.78 -8.22
CA TYR A 73 -0.98 4.28 -8.92
C TYR A 73 -1.41 5.31 -9.95
N GLY A 74 -0.74 6.44 -9.95
CA GLY A 74 -1.03 7.50 -10.90
C GLY A 74 0.02 8.60 -10.81
N GLN A 75 -0.36 9.79 -11.26
CA GLN A 75 0.57 10.91 -11.39
C GLN A 75 0.09 12.11 -10.59
N VAL A 76 1.02 12.82 -9.98
CA VAL A 76 0.78 14.13 -9.38
C VAL A 76 1.93 15.04 -9.82
N ALA A 77 1.60 16.13 -10.50
CA ALA A 77 2.59 17.08 -10.99
C ALA A 77 3.72 16.42 -11.79
N GLY A 78 3.38 15.43 -12.59
CA GLY A 78 4.32 14.70 -13.43
C GLY A 78 5.13 13.62 -12.73
N LYS A 79 4.92 13.42 -11.43
CA LYS A 79 5.63 12.40 -10.68
C LYS A 79 4.73 11.18 -10.45
N SER A 80 5.34 9.99 -10.54
CA SER A 80 4.63 8.73 -10.33
C SER A 80 4.47 8.46 -8.85
N VAL A 81 3.24 8.20 -8.43
CA VAL A 81 2.86 8.06 -7.02
C VAL A 81 2.13 6.74 -6.81
N LEU A 82 2.49 6.04 -5.74
CA LEU A 82 1.71 4.92 -5.22
C LEU A 82 1.05 5.37 -3.93
N ALA A 83 -0.27 5.31 -3.89
CA ALA A 83 -1.04 5.67 -2.71
C ALA A 83 -1.59 4.41 -2.04
N LEU A 84 -1.40 4.28 -0.74
CA LEU A 84 -2.06 3.28 0.08
C LEU A 84 -3.21 3.97 0.79
N ARG A 85 -4.43 3.63 0.41
CA ARG A 85 -5.65 4.19 0.97
C ARG A 85 -6.21 3.22 2.00
N GLY A 86 -6.17 3.62 3.26
CA GLY A 86 -6.63 2.75 4.35
C GLY A 86 -5.53 1.81 4.83
N ARG A 87 -4.54 2.34 5.52
CA ARG A 87 -3.41 1.55 6.03
C ARG A 87 -3.85 0.57 7.12
N VAL A 88 -3.06 -0.49 7.28
CA VAL A 88 -3.22 -1.43 8.39
C VAL A 88 -2.62 -0.82 9.65
N HIS A 89 -3.32 -0.96 10.78
CA HIS A 89 -2.87 -0.46 12.07
C HIS A 89 -2.65 -1.63 13.03
N LEU A 90 -1.68 -1.47 13.95
CA LEU A 90 -1.47 -2.45 15.01
C LEU A 90 -2.68 -2.58 15.92
N ASN A 91 -3.46 -1.51 16.07
CA ASN A 91 -4.65 -1.51 16.92
C ASN A 91 -5.75 -2.47 16.46
N GLU A 92 -5.73 -2.89 15.21
CA GLU A 92 -6.79 -3.73 14.65
C GLU A 92 -6.85 -5.08 15.34
N LYS A 93 -5.68 -5.65 15.63
CA LYS A 93 -5.56 -6.88 16.42
C LYS A 93 -4.28 -6.78 17.25
N PRO A 94 -4.35 -6.09 18.40
CA PRO A 94 -3.17 -5.96 19.27
C PRO A 94 -2.63 -7.33 19.63
N TYR A 95 -1.32 -7.47 19.68
CA TYR A 95 -0.61 -8.71 20.03
C TYR A 95 -0.72 -9.82 18.99
N ASP A 96 -1.34 -9.58 17.84
CA ASP A 96 -1.38 -10.56 16.76
C ASP A 96 -0.14 -10.37 15.87
N GLN A 97 0.67 -11.42 15.76
CA GLN A 97 1.88 -11.37 14.93
C GLN A 97 1.57 -11.15 13.45
N ARG A 98 0.45 -11.66 12.98
CA ARG A 98 0.05 -11.48 11.58
C ARG A 98 -0.22 -10.01 11.28
N THR A 99 -0.88 -9.31 12.20
CA THR A 99 -1.15 -7.88 12.04
C THR A 99 0.16 -7.10 12.06
N ALA A 100 1.08 -7.42 12.96
CA ALA A 100 2.37 -6.76 13.01
C ALA A 100 3.16 -6.97 11.71
N MET A 101 3.13 -8.18 11.15
CA MET A 101 3.79 -8.47 9.89
C MET A 101 3.13 -7.72 8.72
N ALA A 102 1.80 -7.63 8.73
CA ALA A 102 1.08 -6.90 7.70
C ALA A 102 1.42 -5.40 7.73
N VAL A 103 1.56 -4.82 8.92
CA VAL A 103 1.98 -3.42 9.05
C VAL A 103 3.37 -3.21 8.47
N ARG A 104 4.29 -4.11 8.74
CA ARG A 104 5.64 -4.06 8.18
C ARG A 104 5.63 -4.25 6.66
N LEU A 105 4.82 -5.18 6.20
CA LEU A 105 4.75 -5.50 4.77
C LEU A 105 4.31 -4.31 3.94
N GLN A 106 3.41 -3.47 4.47
CA GLN A 106 2.98 -2.26 3.78
C GLN A 106 4.16 -1.39 3.32
N VAL A 107 5.12 -1.20 4.21
CA VAL A 107 6.29 -0.38 3.92
C VAL A 107 7.30 -1.16 3.08
N GLN A 108 7.54 -2.41 3.42
CA GLN A 108 8.55 -3.23 2.74
C GLN A 108 8.22 -3.43 1.26
N MET A 109 6.94 -3.63 0.92
CA MET A 109 6.57 -3.79 -0.48
C MET A 109 6.75 -2.50 -1.27
N MET A 110 6.56 -1.34 -0.63
CA MET A 110 6.81 -0.05 -1.27
C MET A 110 8.30 0.15 -1.50
N VAL A 111 9.13 -0.23 -0.54
CA VAL A 111 10.58 -0.18 -0.70
C VAL A 111 11.01 -1.11 -1.85
N ALA A 112 10.42 -2.30 -1.93
CA ALA A 112 10.71 -3.24 -3.00
C ALA A 112 10.31 -2.71 -4.38
N LEU A 113 9.33 -1.80 -4.45
CA LEU A 113 8.94 -1.13 -5.68
C LEU A 113 9.90 0.00 -6.09
N GLY A 114 10.88 0.32 -5.23
CA GLY A 114 11.84 1.36 -5.50
C GLY A 114 11.48 2.73 -4.94
N ILE A 115 10.41 2.81 -4.16
CA ILE A 115 9.98 4.08 -3.55
C ILE A 115 11.00 4.52 -2.51
N LYS A 116 11.44 5.77 -2.59
CA LYS A 116 12.42 6.33 -1.66
C LYS A 116 11.86 7.47 -0.81
N THR A 117 10.77 8.06 -1.25
CA THR A 117 10.15 9.18 -0.54
C THR A 117 8.75 8.78 -0.09
N PHE A 118 8.50 8.93 1.19
CA PHE A 118 7.22 8.56 1.79
C PHE A 118 6.55 9.77 2.40
N ILE A 119 5.25 9.89 2.16
CA ILE A 119 4.40 10.90 2.81
C ILE A 119 3.37 10.13 3.62
N LEU A 120 3.36 10.38 4.92
CA LEU A 120 2.44 9.71 5.84
C LEU A 120 1.44 10.73 6.36
N THR A 121 0.15 10.38 6.30
CA THR A 121 -0.90 11.23 6.88
C THR A 121 -1.55 10.49 8.03
N ASN A 122 -1.89 11.24 9.05
CA ASN A 122 -2.60 10.71 10.22
C ASN A 122 -3.87 11.50 10.44
N ALA A 123 -4.93 10.79 10.82
CA ALA A 123 -6.11 11.46 11.35
C ALA A 123 -5.77 11.89 12.78
N ALA A 124 -5.84 13.17 13.04
CA ALA A 124 -5.60 13.67 14.37
C ALA A 124 -6.81 13.42 15.28
#